data_00d689a4ebac4e1ccc9f694c2dd99498
#
_entry.id   00d689a4ebac4e1ccc9f694c2dd99498
#
_cell.length_a   1.000
_cell.length_b   1.000
_cell.length_c   1.000
_cell.angle_alpha   90.00
_cell.angle_beta   90.00
_cell.angle_gamma   90.00
#
_symmetry.space_group_name_H-M   'P 1'
#
loop_
_entity.id
_entity.type
_entity.pdbx_description
1 polymer ?
#
loop_
_entity_poly.entity_id
_entity_poly.type
_entity_poly.pdbx_seq_one_letter_code
_entity_poly.pdbx_strand_id
1 'polypeptide(L)'
;MVLKFLAPEPSRNILSCLNLQKILKRFLFLKWFLCLVLLQTVSVWAQIKDEQDSSSNITVQENPAISESLEGLQDLSTLQQEDVDPEKLKEIQIIRLSPGIVKKPEGQLRFQVSVFSPILAVKVNGYAQMIRPGLDFMEYEVPYQLLPGDNTFEIFVQTRDAEIRQPILLTYNPPQIIKPREPLPVDLVLILGQVQSDNMLLVPESSTKRSASKNELLLSLSYHFPLGKIQKLFFKGLLKIDRQQDRSLASQEILFRQFGLDYQDRDLWGVSFISGLGQNVISSKSDSISSGSEGFVKTSESLFLFGSTENKFGKSTSLHTKLQLEMQNKVTTDSEDGTLNHFYLDGKTTLFGIRFNGGLQNSSSGFKETVKNYQTSVFKLGIQYPWESWIFGFQFRTSDQKYKELDPASQIIPHHKQDLISLQSKYSFTKNMIGDLTLNQTKKASNDASKAYQESQLALQLIMVY
;
A
#
# COMPACT_ATOMS: atom_id res chain seq x y z
N MET A 1 36.13 34.66 16.41
CA MET A 1 34.83 34.49 17.08
C MET A 1 34.15 33.31 16.42
N VAL A 2 34.28 32.12 17.01
CA VAL A 2 33.88 30.85 16.40
C VAL A 2 32.60 30.38 17.14
N LEU A 3 31.45 30.38 16.45
CA LEU A 3 30.20 29.87 16.97
C LEU A 3 30.11 28.35 16.67
N LYS A 4 30.26 27.56 17.73
CA LYS A 4 29.92 26.12 17.74
C LYS A 4 28.41 25.91 17.74
N PHE A 5 27.89 25.30 16.70
CA PHE A 5 26.52 24.75 16.70
C PHE A 5 26.51 23.38 17.40
N LEU A 6 25.80 23.32 18.49
CA LEU A 6 25.45 22.07 19.20
C LEU A 6 24.30 21.38 18.44
N ALA A 7 24.54 20.14 18.06
CA ALA A 7 23.50 19.26 17.51
C ALA A 7 22.65 18.69 18.64
N PRO A 8 21.33 18.54 18.48
CA PRO A 8 20.48 17.91 19.49
C PRO A 8 20.60 16.38 19.41
N GLU A 9 20.72 15.77 20.58
CA GLU A 9 20.71 14.33 20.78
C GLU A 9 19.40 13.66 20.34
N PRO A 10 19.45 12.41 19.82
CA PRO A 10 18.23 11.66 19.48
C PRO A 10 17.60 11.05 20.73
N SER A 11 16.36 11.45 21.00
CA SER A 11 15.53 10.90 22.05
C SER A 11 15.27 9.41 21.85
N ARG A 12 15.49 8.64 22.90
CA ARG A 12 15.30 7.17 23.00
C ARG A 12 13.83 6.78 22.85
N ASN A 13 13.56 5.94 21.87
CA ASN A 13 12.28 5.28 21.69
C ASN A 13 11.98 4.27 22.80
N ILE A 14 10.98 4.57 23.58
CA ILE A 14 10.29 3.62 24.46
C ILE A 14 9.16 3.00 23.65
N LEU A 15 9.42 1.88 23.00
CA LEU A 15 8.41 0.99 22.40
C LEU A 15 7.97 -0.01 23.44
N SER A 16 6.98 0.35 24.25
CA SER A 16 6.36 -0.52 25.23
C SER A 16 5.17 -1.30 24.66
N CYS A 17 4.92 -2.46 25.23
CA CYS A 17 3.99 -3.54 24.94
C CYS A 17 2.50 -3.20 24.65
N LEU A 18 2.09 -1.96 24.50
CA LEU A 18 0.71 -1.53 24.26
C LEU A 18 0.22 -1.70 22.81
N ASN A 19 1.11 -2.05 21.88
CA ASN A 19 0.75 -2.10 20.45
C ASN A 19 0.16 -3.45 20.00
N LEU A 20 0.37 -4.55 20.73
CA LEU A 20 -0.07 -5.87 20.25
C LEU A 20 -1.61 -6.02 20.27
N GLN A 21 -2.29 -5.50 21.29
CA GLN A 21 -3.75 -5.52 21.37
C GLN A 21 -4.43 -4.62 20.32
N LYS A 22 -3.83 -3.46 20.03
CA LYS A 22 -4.32 -2.59 18.94
C LYS A 22 -4.12 -3.22 17.57
N ILE A 23 -3.00 -3.90 17.36
CA ILE A 23 -2.70 -4.65 16.13
C ILE A 23 -3.67 -5.83 15.99
N LEU A 24 -3.94 -6.57 17.06
CA LEU A 24 -4.86 -7.73 17.04
C LEU A 24 -6.30 -7.31 16.75
N LYS A 25 -6.79 -6.21 17.35
CA LYS A 25 -8.13 -5.64 17.04
C LYS A 25 -8.22 -5.16 15.59
N ARG A 26 -7.14 -4.57 15.04
CA ARG A 26 -7.07 -4.16 13.63
C ARG A 26 -7.06 -5.36 12.69
N PHE A 27 -6.37 -6.44 13.04
CA PHE A 27 -6.37 -7.69 12.28
C PHE A 27 -7.73 -8.41 12.32
N LEU A 28 -8.45 -8.38 13.44
CA LEU A 28 -9.79 -8.94 13.56
C LEU A 28 -10.80 -8.15 12.71
N PHE A 29 -10.74 -6.83 12.73
CA PHE A 29 -11.58 -5.98 11.90
C PHE A 29 -11.26 -6.15 10.41
N LEU A 30 -9.98 -6.29 10.06
CA LEU A 30 -9.52 -6.56 8.70
C LEU A 30 -10.03 -7.92 8.18
N LYS A 31 -9.94 -8.97 9.01
CA LYS A 31 -10.53 -10.28 8.68
C LYS A 31 -12.04 -10.18 8.46
N TRP A 32 -12.75 -9.45 9.29
CA TRP A 32 -14.20 -9.24 9.16
C TRP A 32 -14.54 -8.45 7.89
N PHE A 33 -13.81 -7.39 7.59
CA PHE A 33 -13.99 -6.59 6.38
C PHE A 33 -13.63 -7.39 5.11
N LEU A 34 -12.51 -8.12 5.10
CA LEU A 34 -12.14 -9.04 4.01
C LEU A 34 -13.16 -10.16 3.83
N CYS A 35 -13.70 -10.74 4.91
CA CYS A 35 -14.79 -11.71 4.83
C CYS A 35 -16.07 -11.10 4.24
N LEU A 36 -16.41 -9.86 4.57
CA LEU A 36 -17.58 -9.17 4.03
C LEU A 36 -17.42 -8.87 2.52
N VAL A 37 -16.25 -8.40 2.11
CA VAL A 37 -15.92 -8.17 0.69
C VAL A 37 -15.84 -9.50 -0.07
N LEU A 38 -15.23 -10.54 0.50
CA LEU A 38 -15.16 -11.88 -0.09
C LEU A 38 -16.53 -12.57 -0.13
N LEU A 39 -17.37 -12.40 0.89
CA LEU A 39 -18.75 -12.92 0.88
C LEU A 39 -19.59 -12.26 -0.19
N GLN A 40 -19.43 -10.96 -0.42
CA GLN A 40 -20.11 -10.27 -1.51
C GLN A 40 -19.57 -10.67 -2.89
N THR A 41 -18.26 -10.87 -3.03
CA THR A 41 -17.67 -11.38 -4.28
C THR A 41 -18.02 -12.84 -4.54
N VAL A 42 -18.08 -13.67 -3.50
CA VAL A 42 -18.48 -15.09 -3.60
C VAL A 42 -19.98 -15.21 -3.90
N SER A 43 -20.85 -14.35 -3.36
CA SER A 43 -22.27 -14.34 -3.70
C SER A 43 -22.51 -13.97 -5.16
N VAL A 44 -21.71 -13.07 -5.72
CA VAL A 44 -21.72 -12.74 -7.16
C VAL A 44 -21.20 -13.93 -7.99
N TRP A 45 -20.16 -14.64 -7.50
CA TRP A 45 -19.64 -15.85 -8.17
C TRP A 45 -20.59 -17.04 -8.07
N ALA A 46 -21.29 -17.23 -6.96
CA ALA A 46 -22.30 -18.26 -6.78
C ALA A 46 -23.50 -18.05 -7.70
N GLN A 47 -23.97 -16.83 -7.88
CA GLN A 47 -25.02 -16.50 -8.85
C GLN A 47 -24.61 -16.74 -10.31
N ILE A 48 -23.31 -16.62 -10.63
CA ILE A 48 -22.79 -16.94 -11.98
C ILE A 48 -22.72 -18.46 -12.21
N LYS A 49 -22.50 -19.25 -11.16
CA LYS A 49 -22.35 -20.71 -11.24
C LYS A 49 -23.68 -21.44 -11.35
N ASP A 50 -24.74 -20.97 -10.69
CA ASP A 50 -26.08 -21.59 -10.74
C ASP A 50 -26.75 -21.53 -12.12
N GLU A 51 -26.28 -20.67 -13.03
CA GLU A 51 -26.78 -20.63 -14.40
C GLU A 51 -26.01 -21.50 -15.40
N GLN A 52 -24.79 -21.97 -15.06
CA GLN A 52 -24.05 -22.89 -15.92
C GLN A 52 -24.35 -24.37 -15.68
N ASP A 53 -24.93 -24.74 -14.52
CA ASP A 53 -25.14 -26.13 -14.15
C ASP A 53 -26.53 -26.70 -14.55
N SER A 54 -27.31 -25.99 -15.38
CA SER A 54 -28.52 -26.58 -15.98
C SER A 54 -28.28 -27.41 -17.25
N SER A 55 -27.02 -27.61 -17.65
CA SER A 55 -26.66 -28.49 -18.78
C SER A 55 -25.33 -29.20 -18.59
N SER A 56 -25.27 -30.22 -17.77
CA SER A 56 -24.52 -31.46 -18.01
C SER A 56 -24.38 -32.28 -16.73
N ASN A 57 -25.04 -33.41 -16.68
CA ASN A 57 -24.78 -34.52 -15.77
C ASN A 57 -23.37 -35.06 -16.04
N ILE A 58 -22.42 -34.83 -15.16
CA ILE A 58 -21.16 -35.57 -15.08
C ILE A 58 -20.95 -36.01 -13.64
N THR A 59 -21.08 -37.32 -13.45
CA THR A 59 -20.76 -38.08 -12.24
C THR A 59 -19.27 -37.92 -11.92
N VAL A 60 -18.93 -37.33 -10.77
CA VAL A 60 -17.55 -37.32 -10.25
C VAL A 60 -17.43 -38.38 -9.17
N GLN A 61 -16.58 -39.37 -9.44
CA GLN A 61 -16.12 -40.38 -8.48
C GLN A 61 -15.30 -39.70 -7.36
N GLU A 62 -15.70 -39.99 -6.12
CA GLU A 62 -14.90 -39.69 -4.93
C GLU A 62 -13.63 -40.55 -4.88
N ASN A 63 -12.50 -39.95 -4.70
CA ASN A 63 -11.26 -40.62 -4.28
C ASN A 63 -10.99 -40.30 -2.81
N PRO A 64 -10.95 -41.31 -1.93
CA PRO A 64 -10.48 -41.13 -0.55
C PRO A 64 -8.99 -41.42 -0.49
N ALA A 65 -8.20 -40.53 0.05
CA ALA A 65 -6.94 -40.79 0.75
C ALA A 65 -6.04 -39.55 0.76
N ILE A 66 -5.94 -38.93 1.90
CA ILE A 66 -4.66 -38.49 2.50
C ILE A 66 -4.99 -38.16 3.96
N SER A 67 -5.00 -39.19 4.80
CA SER A 67 -4.77 -39.13 6.23
C SER A 67 -3.49 -39.91 6.49
N GLU A 68 -2.38 -39.22 6.65
CA GLU A 68 -1.15 -39.74 7.25
C GLU A 68 -0.13 -38.60 7.31
N SER A 69 0.10 -38.10 8.49
CA SER A 69 1.37 -38.06 9.22
C SER A 69 1.40 -36.93 10.24
N LEU A 70 0.88 -37.25 11.40
CA LEU A 70 1.10 -36.49 12.64
C LEU A 70 1.47 -37.49 13.75
N GLU A 71 2.51 -38.29 13.50
CA GLU A 71 3.22 -39.09 14.49
C GLU A 71 4.69 -38.76 14.40
N GLY A 72 5.21 -37.96 15.30
CA GLY A 72 6.63 -37.61 15.36
C GLY A 72 6.99 -36.59 16.42
N LEU A 73 6.27 -36.57 17.55
CA LEU A 73 6.63 -35.77 18.73
C LEU A 73 6.42 -36.60 20.00
N GLN A 74 7.12 -37.73 20.09
CA GLN A 74 7.34 -38.44 21.32
C GLN A 74 8.82 -38.74 21.41
N ASP A 75 9.36 -38.53 22.65
CA ASP A 75 10.68 -38.80 23.18
C ASP A 75 11.68 -37.65 23.26
N LEU A 76 11.40 -36.78 24.21
CA LEU A 76 12.41 -35.96 24.90
C LEU A 76 12.36 -36.18 26.43
N SER A 77 12.09 -37.41 26.85
CA SER A 77 12.06 -37.78 28.31
C SER A 77 13.07 -38.81 28.72
N THR A 78 14.13 -39.05 27.92
CA THR A 78 15.26 -39.93 28.34
C THR A 78 16.58 -39.15 28.25
N LEU A 79 16.67 -38.03 28.96
CA LEU A 79 17.97 -37.62 29.49
C LEU A 79 18.22 -38.47 30.73
N GLN A 80 19.11 -39.48 30.54
CA GLN A 80 19.65 -40.32 31.58
C GLN A 80 20.04 -39.45 32.79
N GLN A 81 19.36 -39.66 33.88
CA GLN A 81 19.77 -39.28 35.20
C GLN A 81 21.00 -40.14 35.48
N GLU A 82 22.23 -39.64 35.20
CA GLU A 82 23.43 -40.20 35.73
C GLU A 82 23.27 -40.19 37.26
N ASP A 83 23.32 -41.38 37.86
CA ASP A 83 23.39 -41.58 39.30
C ASP A 83 24.60 -40.83 39.84
N VAL A 84 24.37 -39.57 40.26
CA VAL A 84 25.34 -38.77 40.98
C VAL A 84 25.43 -39.33 42.36
N ASP A 85 26.54 -40.00 42.63
CA ASP A 85 26.96 -40.49 43.95
C ASP A 85 26.76 -39.37 44.98
N PRO A 86 25.79 -39.46 45.91
CA PRO A 86 25.45 -38.38 46.85
C PRO A 86 26.55 -38.03 47.83
N GLU A 87 27.63 -38.82 47.94
CA GLU A 87 28.76 -38.55 48.81
C GLU A 87 29.81 -37.58 48.25
N LYS A 88 29.75 -37.20 46.99
CA LYS A 88 30.55 -36.12 46.41
C LYS A 88 29.75 -34.84 46.25
N LEU A 89 29.12 -34.31 47.28
CA LEU A 89 28.76 -32.90 47.34
C LEU A 89 30.04 -32.11 47.07
N LYS A 90 30.12 -31.53 45.87
CA LYS A 90 31.31 -30.81 45.37
C LYS A 90 31.66 -29.73 46.38
N GLU A 91 32.77 -29.89 47.06
CA GLU A 91 33.33 -28.97 48.05
C GLU A 91 33.44 -27.52 47.48
N ILE A 92 33.48 -27.40 46.15
CA ILE A 92 33.52 -26.14 45.42
C ILE A 92 32.40 -26.12 44.40
N GLN A 93 31.51 -25.12 44.45
CA GLN A 93 30.47 -24.85 43.49
C GLN A 93 30.73 -23.53 42.77
N ILE A 94 30.66 -23.56 41.43
CA ILE A 94 30.77 -22.36 40.58
C ILE A 94 29.44 -22.20 39.85
N ILE A 95 28.73 -21.09 40.11
CA ILE A 95 27.43 -20.80 39.55
C ILE A 95 27.57 -19.59 38.63
N ARG A 96 27.22 -19.73 37.34
CA ARG A 96 27.18 -18.62 36.38
C ARG A 96 25.96 -17.75 36.66
N LEU A 97 26.16 -16.44 36.82
CA LEU A 97 25.09 -15.44 36.98
C LEU A 97 24.81 -14.67 35.68
N SER A 98 25.78 -14.61 34.76
CA SER A 98 25.61 -13.97 33.44
C SER A 98 24.78 -14.83 32.48
N PRO A 99 23.97 -14.22 31.58
CA PRO A 99 23.28 -14.96 30.53
C PRO A 99 24.28 -15.66 29.57
N GLY A 100 23.95 -16.88 29.13
CA GLY A 100 24.82 -17.66 28.24
C GLY A 100 24.96 -17.07 26.83
N ILE A 101 23.95 -16.31 26.37
CA ILE A 101 23.94 -15.64 25.09
C ILE A 101 23.93 -14.14 25.32
N VAL A 102 24.87 -13.44 24.70
CA VAL A 102 25.05 -11.99 24.85
C VAL A 102 24.97 -11.29 23.48
N LYS A 103 24.45 -10.07 23.47
CA LYS A 103 24.24 -9.26 22.25
C LYS A 103 25.33 -8.20 22.04
N LYS A 104 26.21 -8.01 23.00
CA LYS A 104 27.30 -7.04 22.95
C LYS A 104 28.64 -7.76 23.06
N PRO A 105 29.67 -7.34 22.31
CA PRO A 105 30.98 -7.96 22.38
C PRO A 105 31.71 -7.69 23.73
N GLU A 106 31.33 -6.63 24.41
CA GLU A 106 31.95 -6.19 25.68
C GLU A 106 30.92 -6.27 26.81
N GLY A 107 31.38 -6.64 27.97
CA GLY A 107 30.55 -6.74 29.19
C GLY A 107 31.32 -7.28 30.37
N GLN A 108 30.58 -7.80 31.33
CA GLN A 108 31.13 -8.43 32.53
C GLN A 108 30.59 -9.85 32.73
N LEU A 109 31.49 -10.83 32.82
CA LEU A 109 31.15 -12.18 33.24
C LEU A 109 30.94 -12.16 34.75
N ARG A 110 29.71 -12.48 35.19
CA ARG A 110 29.36 -12.60 36.59
C ARG A 110 29.21 -14.07 36.94
N PHE A 111 29.90 -14.49 37.99
CA PHE A 111 29.78 -15.82 38.53
C PHE A 111 29.99 -15.80 40.05
N GLN A 112 29.43 -16.77 40.72
CA GLN A 112 29.53 -16.97 42.16
C GLN A 112 30.33 -18.23 42.40
N VAL A 113 31.23 -18.14 43.39
CA VAL A 113 31.96 -19.28 43.95
C VAL A 113 31.48 -19.51 45.37
N SER A 114 31.04 -20.73 45.67
CA SER A 114 30.66 -21.16 47.01
C SER A 114 31.50 -22.36 47.41
N VAL A 115 32.05 -22.35 48.62
CA VAL A 115 33.01 -23.34 49.13
C VAL A 115 32.77 -23.63 50.59
N PHE A 116 33.21 -24.80 51.04
CA PHE A 116 33.19 -25.18 52.47
C PHE A 116 34.54 -24.92 53.20
N SER A 117 35.60 -24.69 52.41
CA SER A 117 36.94 -24.39 52.91
C SER A 117 37.42 -23.04 52.43
N PRO A 118 38.29 -22.31 53.15
CA PRO A 118 38.76 -20.99 52.72
C PRO A 118 39.36 -20.99 51.30
N ILE A 119 38.94 -20.02 50.47
CA ILE A 119 39.43 -19.83 49.11
C ILE A 119 40.89 -19.34 49.17
N LEU A 120 41.81 -20.06 48.51
CA LEU A 120 43.23 -19.71 48.39
C LEU A 120 43.53 -18.99 47.07
N ALA A 121 42.88 -19.39 45.98
CA ALA A 121 43.09 -18.77 44.70
C ALA A 121 41.83 -18.90 43.83
N VAL A 122 41.50 -17.83 43.09
CA VAL A 122 40.54 -17.83 41.95
C VAL A 122 41.23 -17.24 40.76
N LYS A 123 41.17 -17.93 39.60
CA LYS A 123 41.74 -17.44 38.35
C LYS A 123 40.69 -17.57 37.24
N VAL A 124 40.65 -16.61 36.35
CA VAL A 124 39.82 -16.64 35.14
C VAL A 124 40.76 -16.54 33.93
N ASN A 125 40.77 -17.54 33.07
CA ASN A 125 41.71 -17.67 31.98
C ASN A 125 43.18 -17.48 32.41
N GLY A 126 43.55 -17.99 33.63
CA GLY A 126 44.89 -17.85 34.20
C GLY A 126 45.16 -16.56 34.97
N TYR A 127 44.31 -15.54 34.88
CA TYR A 127 44.45 -14.26 35.57
C TYR A 127 43.86 -14.35 36.99
N ALA A 128 44.67 -14.06 38.02
CA ALA A 128 44.26 -14.07 39.41
C ALA A 128 43.14 -13.02 39.67
N GLN A 129 42.12 -13.41 40.42
CA GLN A 129 41.06 -12.54 40.90
C GLN A 129 41.29 -12.20 42.38
N MET A 130 40.76 -11.04 42.79
CA MET A 130 40.88 -10.61 44.20
C MET A 130 40.08 -11.53 45.11
N ILE A 131 40.70 -11.99 46.18
CA ILE A 131 40.09 -12.86 47.20
C ILE A 131 39.89 -12.04 48.47
N ARG A 132 38.74 -12.17 49.12
CA ARG A 132 38.50 -11.70 50.50
C ARG A 132 38.60 -12.87 51.45
N PRO A 133 39.61 -12.89 52.35
CA PRO A 133 39.79 -14.00 53.27
C PRO A 133 38.57 -14.19 54.20
N GLY A 134 38.23 -15.47 54.47
CA GLY A 134 37.23 -15.84 55.46
C GLY A 134 35.77 -15.82 54.99
N LEU A 135 35.53 -15.75 53.67
CA LEU A 135 34.18 -15.89 53.10
C LEU A 135 34.03 -17.27 52.47
N ASP A 136 32.88 -17.91 52.74
CA ASP A 136 32.49 -19.21 52.17
C ASP A 136 31.85 -19.03 50.79
N PHE A 137 31.59 -17.78 50.40
CA PHE A 137 30.96 -17.44 49.13
C PHE A 137 31.49 -16.08 48.64
N MET A 138 31.72 -15.96 47.33
CA MET A 138 32.14 -14.71 46.66
C MET A 138 31.56 -14.61 45.28
N GLU A 139 31.12 -13.40 44.95
CA GLU A 139 30.75 -13.03 43.60
C GLU A 139 31.91 -12.34 42.88
N TYR A 140 32.10 -12.68 41.62
CA TYR A 140 33.12 -12.13 40.74
C TYR A 140 32.51 -11.46 39.54
N GLU A 141 33.07 -10.31 39.15
CA GLU A 141 32.75 -9.58 37.92
C GLU A 141 34.02 -9.40 37.12
N VAL A 142 34.14 -10.12 36.02
CA VAL A 142 35.33 -10.11 35.16
C VAL A 142 34.99 -9.48 33.81
N PRO A 143 35.64 -8.38 33.44
CA PRO A 143 35.40 -7.75 32.13
C PRO A 143 35.81 -8.69 31.00
N TYR A 144 35.03 -8.69 29.93
CA TYR A 144 35.35 -9.50 28.77
C TYR A 144 35.18 -8.70 27.46
N GLN A 145 35.92 -9.17 26.46
CA GLN A 145 35.74 -8.80 25.05
C GLN A 145 35.63 -10.09 24.23
N LEU A 146 34.45 -10.33 23.63
CA LEU A 146 34.12 -11.56 22.93
C LEU A 146 34.31 -11.45 21.42
N LEU A 147 34.74 -12.53 20.82
CA LEU A 147 34.68 -12.73 19.39
C LEU A 147 33.29 -13.29 18.99
N PRO A 148 32.81 -13.04 17.75
CA PRO A 148 31.57 -13.69 17.29
C PRO A 148 31.65 -15.21 17.42
N GLY A 149 30.55 -15.81 17.94
CA GLY A 149 30.48 -17.24 18.24
C GLY A 149 30.72 -17.55 19.71
N ASP A 150 31.17 -18.77 19.95
CA ASP A 150 31.38 -19.32 21.31
C ASP A 150 32.72 -18.89 21.88
N ASN A 151 32.69 -18.37 23.11
CA ASN A 151 33.85 -17.94 23.86
C ASN A 151 33.85 -18.68 25.21
N THR A 152 34.95 -19.39 25.54
CA THR A 152 35.09 -20.17 26.76
C THR A 152 35.96 -19.44 27.76
N PHE A 153 35.47 -19.34 28.99
CA PHE A 153 36.20 -18.82 30.14
C PHE A 153 36.52 -19.97 31.09
N GLU A 154 37.78 -20.27 31.30
CA GLU A 154 38.21 -21.27 32.25
C GLU A 154 38.27 -20.64 33.65
N ILE A 155 37.43 -21.08 34.54
CA ILE A 155 37.44 -20.68 35.96
C ILE A 155 38.18 -21.73 36.74
N PHE A 156 39.27 -21.34 37.42
CA PHE A 156 40.02 -22.15 38.34
C PHE A 156 39.81 -21.64 39.76
N VAL A 157 39.43 -22.52 40.64
CA VAL A 157 39.27 -22.22 42.09
C VAL A 157 40.06 -23.24 42.88
N GLN A 158 40.82 -22.74 43.83
CA GLN A 158 41.62 -23.55 44.77
C GLN A 158 41.26 -23.19 46.19
N THR A 159 40.94 -24.19 46.98
CA THR A 159 40.81 -24.12 48.46
C THR A 159 41.96 -24.83 49.11
N ARG A 160 41.92 -24.94 50.44
CA ARG A 160 42.93 -25.71 51.18
C ARG A 160 42.88 -27.21 50.86
N ASP A 161 41.66 -27.72 50.57
CA ASP A 161 41.38 -29.15 50.55
C ASP A 161 41.04 -29.65 49.13
N ALA A 162 40.73 -28.74 48.18
CA ALA A 162 40.33 -29.09 46.82
C ALA A 162 40.70 -28.04 45.79
N GLU A 163 40.76 -28.48 44.53
CA GLU A 163 40.83 -27.57 43.37
C GLU A 163 39.84 -28.02 42.28
N ILE A 164 39.27 -27.04 41.58
CA ILE A 164 38.36 -27.29 40.45
C ILE A 164 38.70 -26.37 39.28
N ARG A 165 38.53 -26.89 38.05
CA ARG A 165 38.50 -26.11 36.80
C ARG A 165 37.16 -26.33 36.11
N GLN A 166 36.46 -25.23 35.84
CA GLN A 166 35.16 -25.29 35.23
C GLN A 166 35.10 -24.28 34.04
N PRO A 167 34.80 -24.75 32.84
CA PRO A 167 34.57 -23.85 31.72
C PRO A 167 33.20 -23.18 31.80
N ILE A 168 33.15 -21.88 31.57
CA ILE A 168 31.91 -21.11 31.35
C ILE A 168 31.87 -20.67 29.90
N LEU A 169 30.83 -21.06 29.18
CA LEU A 169 30.63 -20.71 27.80
C LEU A 169 29.74 -19.46 27.71
N LEU A 170 30.19 -18.45 26.94
CA LEU A 170 29.41 -17.28 26.51
C LEU A 170 29.36 -17.24 24.98
N THR A 171 28.16 -17.25 24.43
CA THR A 171 27.97 -17.13 22.99
C THR A 171 27.64 -15.68 22.62
N TYR A 172 28.48 -15.04 21.82
CA TYR A 172 28.20 -13.71 21.27
C TYR A 172 27.63 -13.83 19.87
N ASN A 173 26.36 -13.45 19.71
CA ASN A 173 25.70 -13.35 18.43
C ASN A 173 25.63 -11.87 18.03
N PRO A 174 26.51 -11.39 17.13
CA PRO A 174 26.43 -10.04 16.61
C PRO A 174 25.07 -9.82 15.95
N PRO A 175 24.44 -8.64 16.14
CA PRO A 175 23.19 -8.33 15.46
C PRO A 175 23.44 -8.43 13.95
N GLN A 176 22.68 -9.29 13.28
CA GLN A 176 22.73 -9.38 11.84
C GLN A 176 22.26 -8.03 11.29
N ILE A 177 23.16 -7.34 10.58
CA ILE A 177 22.81 -6.17 9.79
C ILE A 177 22.00 -6.70 8.62
N ILE A 178 20.67 -6.79 8.80
CA ILE A 178 19.75 -7.02 7.70
C ILE A 178 19.88 -5.79 6.82
N LYS A 179 20.64 -5.89 5.71
CA LYS A 179 20.63 -4.85 4.69
C LYS A 179 19.19 -4.64 4.29
N PRO A 180 18.66 -3.40 4.38
CA PRO A 180 17.29 -3.14 3.93
C PRO A 180 17.20 -3.63 2.48
N ARG A 181 16.23 -4.50 2.24
CA ARG A 181 15.98 -5.04 0.90
C ARG A 181 15.69 -3.85 -0.02
N GLU A 182 16.45 -3.71 -1.09
CA GLU A 182 16.17 -2.65 -2.06
C GLU A 182 14.72 -2.77 -2.51
N PRO A 183 13.94 -1.67 -2.46
CA PRO A 183 12.56 -1.71 -2.89
C PRO A 183 12.51 -2.17 -4.36
N LEU A 184 11.58 -3.06 -4.65
CA LEU A 184 11.36 -3.49 -6.03
C LEU A 184 11.05 -2.23 -6.87
N PRO A 185 11.58 -2.12 -8.09
CA PRO A 185 11.33 -0.98 -8.98
C PRO A 185 9.92 -1.03 -9.59
N VAL A 186 8.95 -1.52 -8.84
CA VAL A 186 7.56 -1.74 -9.27
C VAL A 186 6.62 -1.13 -8.24
N ASP A 187 5.72 -0.27 -8.69
CA ASP A 187 4.56 0.18 -7.93
C ASP A 187 3.32 -0.52 -8.48
N LEU A 188 2.59 -1.19 -7.63
CA LEU A 188 1.32 -1.84 -7.94
C LEU A 188 0.23 -1.22 -7.09
N VAL A 189 -0.86 -0.78 -7.72
CA VAL A 189 -2.06 -0.29 -7.04
C VAL A 189 -3.26 -1.10 -7.50
N LEU A 190 -3.96 -1.69 -6.56
CA LEU A 190 -5.22 -2.38 -6.79
C LEU A 190 -6.34 -1.65 -6.03
N ILE A 191 -7.42 -1.31 -6.73
CA ILE A 191 -8.62 -0.71 -6.16
C ILE A 191 -9.80 -1.61 -6.47
N LEU A 192 -10.48 -2.04 -5.42
CA LEU A 192 -11.76 -2.75 -5.49
C LEU A 192 -12.83 -1.83 -4.93
N GLY A 193 -13.90 -1.64 -5.66
CA GLY A 193 -14.94 -0.70 -5.25
C GLY A 193 -16.35 -1.13 -5.65
N GLN A 194 -17.30 -0.56 -4.94
CA GLN A 194 -18.72 -0.60 -5.27
C GLN A 194 -19.24 0.84 -5.28
N VAL A 195 -19.97 1.19 -6.32
CA VAL A 195 -20.59 2.50 -6.50
C VAL A 195 -22.08 2.30 -6.64
N GLN A 196 -22.85 3.00 -5.82
CA GLN A 196 -24.30 3.10 -5.92
C GLN A 196 -24.67 4.49 -6.43
N SER A 197 -25.52 4.58 -7.44
CA SER A 197 -26.03 5.82 -8.03
C SER A 197 -27.55 5.84 -8.01
N ASP A 198 -28.13 7.01 -7.74
CA ASP A 198 -29.58 7.24 -7.84
C ASP A 198 -30.04 7.53 -9.26
N ASN A 199 -29.11 7.84 -10.19
CA ASN A 199 -29.40 8.15 -11.60
C ASN A 199 -28.31 7.57 -12.52
N MET A 200 -28.16 6.24 -12.54
CA MET A 200 -27.12 5.53 -13.31
C MET A 200 -27.16 5.82 -14.82
N LEU A 201 -28.34 6.08 -15.38
CA LEU A 201 -28.53 6.39 -16.80
C LEU A 201 -28.31 7.87 -17.12
N LEU A 202 -28.07 8.72 -16.12
CA LEU A 202 -27.91 10.17 -16.25
C LEU A 202 -29.06 10.83 -17.02
N VAL A 203 -30.28 10.34 -16.78
CA VAL A 203 -31.49 10.84 -17.41
C VAL A 203 -31.90 12.21 -16.83
N PRO A 204 -32.60 13.05 -17.61
CA PRO A 204 -33.08 14.35 -17.16
C PRO A 204 -33.97 14.26 -15.90
N GLU A 205 -34.03 15.35 -15.12
CA GLU A 205 -34.87 15.41 -13.91
C GLU A 205 -36.36 15.18 -14.20
N SER A 206 -36.80 15.47 -15.42
CA SER A 206 -38.19 15.23 -15.89
C SER A 206 -38.46 13.75 -16.19
N SER A 207 -37.45 12.90 -16.21
CA SER A 207 -37.56 11.49 -16.53
C SER A 207 -37.45 10.63 -15.26
N THR A 208 -37.97 9.40 -15.33
CA THR A 208 -37.84 8.45 -14.23
C THR A 208 -36.37 8.04 -14.05
N LYS A 209 -35.78 8.44 -12.94
CA LYS A 209 -34.42 8.04 -12.57
C LYS A 209 -34.36 6.56 -12.25
N ARG A 210 -33.25 5.92 -12.58
CA ARG A 210 -32.98 4.53 -12.26
C ARG A 210 -31.78 4.41 -11.34
N SER A 211 -32.02 3.97 -10.11
CA SER A 211 -30.98 3.64 -9.17
C SER A 211 -30.35 2.31 -9.54
N ALA A 212 -29.04 2.23 -9.50
CA ALA A 212 -28.31 1.00 -9.73
C ALA A 212 -26.96 1.02 -9.03
N SER A 213 -26.33 -0.16 -8.96
CA SER A 213 -25.01 -0.33 -8.38
C SER A 213 -24.07 -0.96 -9.41
N LYS A 214 -22.79 -0.55 -9.37
CA LYS A 214 -21.73 -1.16 -10.16
C LYS A 214 -20.54 -1.53 -9.28
N ASN A 215 -19.82 -2.57 -9.69
CA ASN A 215 -18.53 -2.95 -9.12
C ASN A 215 -17.43 -2.37 -9.98
N GLU A 216 -16.40 -1.84 -9.33
CA GLU A 216 -15.23 -1.27 -9.98
C GLU A 216 -13.98 -2.05 -9.59
N LEU A 217 -13.18 -2.43 -10.57
CA LEU A 217 -11.82 -2.94 -10.41
C LEU A 217 -10.88 -2.00 -11.14
N LEU A 218 -9.83 -1.51 -10.45
CA LEU A 218 -8.75 -0.79 -11.08
C LEU A 218 -7.42 -1.40 -10.66
N LEU A 219 -6.62 -1.76 -11.64
CA LEU A 219 -5.26 -2.25 -11.49
C LEU A 219 -4.31 -1.28 -12.18
N SER A 220 -3.35 -0.73 -11.45
CA SER A 220 -2.30 0.12 -11.99
C SER A 220 -0.93 -0.47 -11.67
N LEU A 221 -0.12 -0.63 -12.69
CA LEU A 221 1.25 -1.13 -12.61
C LEU A 221 2.19 -0.06 -13.14
N SER A 222 3.27 0.23 -12.42
CA SER A 222 4.34 1.12 -12.89
C SER A 222 5.69 0.46 -12.60
N TYR A 223 6.46 0.21 -13.64
CA TYR A 223 7.84 -0.28 -13.55
C TYR A 223 8.82 0.87 -13.73
N HIS A 224 9.76 1.04 -12.78
CA HIS A 224 10.71 2.13 -12.75
C HIS A 224 12.08 1.66 -13.22
N PHE A 225 12.60 2.28 -14.28
CA PHE A 225 13.94 2.03 -14.77
C PHE A 225 14.81 3.27 -14.51
N PRO A 226 15.81 3.21 -13.60
CA PRO A 226 16.70 4.34 -13.35
C PRO A 226 17.67 4.49 -14.53
N LEU A 227 17.72 5.68 -15.14
CA LEU A 227 18.70 6.06 -16.16
C LEU A 227 19.89 6.79 -15.56
N GLY A 228 19.73 7.31 -14.33
CA GLY A 228 20.73 8.06 -13.60
C GLY A 228 20.26 8.38 -12.18
N LYS A 229 20.96 9.29 -11.48
CA LYS A 229 20.60 9.67 -10.10
C LYS A 229 19.26 10.40 -10.01
N ILE A 230 18.93 11.21 -11.02
CA ILE A 230 17.74 12.08 -11.05
C ILE A 230 16.77 11.71 -12.18
N GLN A 231 17.18 10.86 -13.11
CA GLN A 231 16.43 10.49 -14.31
C GLN A 231 15.85 9.09 -14.18
N LYS A 232 14.59 8.92 -14.58
CA LYS A 232 13.89 7.65 -14.55
C LYS A 232 13.01 7.49 -15.78
N LEU A 233 12.88 6.26 -16.24
CA LEU A 233 11.91 5.83 -17.22
C LEU A 233 10.84 5.00 -16.51
N PHE A 234 9.56 5.19 -16.86
CA PHE A 234 8.44 4.47 -16.31
C PHE A 234 7.66 3.78 -17.40
N PHE A 235 7.47 2.49 -17.27
CA PHE A 235 6.49 1.74 -18.03
C PHE A 235 5.22 1.65 -17.20
N LYS A 236 4.11 2.15 -17.71
CA LYS A 236 2.84 2.22 -17.00
C LYS A 236 1.77 1.39 -17.68
N GLY A 237 1.03 0.64 -16.92
CA GLY A 237 -0.18 -0.04 -17.35
C GLY A 237 -1.32 0.27 -16.38
N LEU A 238 -2.51 0.49 -16.91
CA LEU A 238 -3.73 0.65 -16.13
C LEU A 238 -4.85 -0.13 -16.80
N LEU A 239 -5.55 -0.90 -15.97
CA LEU A 239 -6.76 -1.64 -16.33
C LEU A 239 -7.87 -1.19 -15.40
N LYS A 240 -8.99 -0.73 -15.94
CA LYS A 240 -10.20 -0.44 -15.17
C LYS A 240 -11.38 -1.22 -15.78
N ILE A 241 -12.14 -1.87 -14.92
CA ILE A 241 -13.33 -2.61 -15.29
C ILE A 241 -14.49 -2.10 -14.43
N ASP A 242 -15.55 -1.63 -15.08
CA ASP A 242 -16.82 -1.28 -14.42
C ASP A 242 -17.85 -2.33 -14.84
N ARG A 243 -18.43 -3.04 -13.87
CA ARG A 243 -19.47 -4.03 -14.10
C ARG A 243 -20.75 -3.64 -13.39
N GLN A 244 -21.87 -3.63 -14.12
CA GLN A 244 -23.17 -3.35 -13.58
C GLN A 244 -23.72 -4.57 -12.82
N GLN A 245 -24.33 -4.34 -11.66
CA GLN A 245 -25.04 -5.41 -10.95
C GLN A 245 -26.39 -5.73 -11.61
N ASP A 246 -27.02 -4.72 -12.24
CA ASP A 246 -28.23 -4.88 -12.99
C ASP A 246 -27.91 -5.24 -14.46
N ARG A 247 -28.28 -6.46 -14.86
CA ARG A 247 -28.03 -6.97 -16.22
C ARG A 247 -28.65 -6.12 -17.34
N SER A 248 -29.76 -5.45 -17.07
CA SER A 248 -30.36 -4.56 -18.07
C SER A 248 -29.54 -3.29 -18.35
N LEU A 249 -28.48 -3.04 -17.56
CA LEU A 249 -27.50 -1.99 -17.74
C LEU A 249 -26.16 -2.52 -18.24
N ALA A 250 -26.11 -3.75 -18.73
CA ALA A 250 -24.85 -4.37 -19.17
C ALA A 250 -24.14 -3.57 -20.29
N SER A 251 -24.90 -2.88 -21.16
CA SER A 251 -24.33 -1.97 -22.17
C SER A 251 -23.55 -0.79 -21.61
N GLN A 252 -23.75 -0.48 -20.31
CA GLN A 252 -23.00 0.54 -19.60
C GLN A 252 -21.67 0.01 -18.97
N GLU A 253 -21.39 -1.29 -19.11
CA GLU A 253 -20.13 -1.87 -18.65
C GLU A 253 -18.96 -1.38 -19.48
N ILE A 254 -17.87 -0.98 -18.82
CA ILE A 254 -16.69 -0.39 -19.47
C ILE A 254 -15.44 -1.17 -19.07
N LEU A 255 -14.62 -1.46 -20.08
CA LEU A 255 -13.25 -1.90 -19.93
C LEU A 255 -12.32 -0.81 -20.48
N PHE A 256 -11.58 -0.17 -19.59
CA PHE A 256 -10.58 0.82 -19.95
C PHE A 256 -9.18 0.24 -19.75
N ARG A 257 -8.32 0.37 -20.76
CA ARG A 257 -6.92 -0.04 -20.73
C ARG A 257 -6.05 1.15 -21.15
N GLN A 258 -4.97 1.36 -20.42
CA GLN A 258 -3.97 2.37 -20.75
C GLN A 258 -2.58 1.76 -20.66
N PHE A 259 -1.73 2.07 -21.61
CA PHE A 259 -0.31 1.78 -21.62
C PHE A 259 0.46 3.08 -21.86
N GLY A 260 1.59 3.24 -21.18
CA GLY A 260 2.37 4.45 -21.31
C GLY A 260 3.84 4.25 -21.02
N LEU A 261 4.64 5.14 -21.59
CA LEU A 261 6.05 5.28 -21.34
C LEU A 261 6.31 6.73 -20.96
N ASP A 262 6.81 6.95 -19.73
CA ASP A 262 7.10 8.28 -19.20
C ASP A 262 8.59 8.39 -18.90
N TYR A 263 9.16 9.54 -19.25
CA TYR A 263 10.49 9.97 -18.82
C TYR A 263 10.34 11.03 -17.74
N GLN A 264 11.06 10.89 -16.64
CA GLN A 264 11.15 11.88 -15.56
C GLN A 264 12.58 12.35 -15.40
N ASP A 265 12.76 13.66 -15.34
CA ASP A 265 13.94 14.34 -14.85
C ASP A 265 13.58 15.19 -13.62
N ARG A 266 14.21 14.95 -12.48
CA ARG A 266 13.86 15.62 -11.22
C ARG A 266 14.51 16.98 -11.04
N ASP A 267 15.43 17.36 -11.91
CA ASP A 267 16.18 18.60 -11.80
C ASP A 267 16.54 19.20 -13.17
N LEU A 268 15.60 19.14 -14.10
CA LEU A 268 15.78 19.84 -15.39
C LEU A 268 15.61 21.34 -15.15
N TRP A 269 16.72 22.10 -15.12
CA TRP A 269 16.74 23.55 -14.84
C TRP A 269 16.09 23.94 -13.49
N GLY A 270 16.27 23.13 -12.44
CA GLY A 270 15.68 23.36 -11.12
C GLY A 270 14.21 22.98 -10.98
N VAL A 271 13.61 22.32 -11.96
CA VAL A 271 12.23 21.92 -12.02
C VAL A 271 12.12 20.43 -12.24
N SER A 272 11.18 19.75 -11.60
CA SER A 272 10.85 18.37 -11.95
C SER A 272 10.04 18.34 -13.24
N PHE A 273 10.56 17.66 -14.24
CA PHE A 273 9.96 17.52 -15.57
C PHE A 273 9.54 16.06 -15.79
N ILE A 274 8.35 15.86 -16.37
CA ILE A 274 7.88 14.55 -16.83
C ILE A 274 7.31 14.72 -18.24
N SER A 275 7.75 13.89 -19.17
CA SER A 275 7.13 13.75 -20.48
C SER A 275 6.79 12.30 -20.75
N GLY A 276 5.77 12.07 -21.54
CA GLY A 276 5.39 10.70 -21.83
C GLY A 276 4.46 10.60 -23.02
N LEU A 277 4.35 9.37 -23.49
CA LEU A 277 3.43 8.97 -24.55
C LEU A 277 2.71 7.70 -24.14
N GLY A 278 1.53 7.49 -24.68
CA GLY A 278 0.78 6.29 -24.38
C GLY A 278 -0.46 6.13 -25.23
N GLN A 279 -1.15 5.04 -24.96
CA GLN A 279 -2.37 4.62 -25.64
C GLN A 279 -3.47 4.35 -24.64
N ASN A 280 -4.67 4.84 -24.93
CA ASN A 280 -5.89 4.48 -24.20
C ASN A 280 -6.77 3.63 -25.13
N VAL A 281 -7.39 2.60 -24.59
CA VAL A 281 -8.39 1.79 -25.29
C VAL A 281 -9.61 1.65 -24.41
N ILE A 282 -10.77 2.06 -24.94
CA ILE A 282 -12.07 1.91 -24.28
C ILE A 282 -12.84 0.84 -25.01
N SER A 283 -13.43 -0.09 -24.29
CA SER A 283 -14.33 -1.11 -24.82
C SER A 283 -15.59 -1.10 -23.97
N SER A 284 -16.76 -1.25 -24.59
CA SER A 284 -18.03 -1.43 -23.92
C SER A 284 -18.60 -2.82 -24.23
N LYS A 285 -19.45 -3.33 -23.35
CA LYS A 285 -20.14 -4.58 -23.59
C LYS A 285 -21.18 -4.39 -24.70
N SER A 286 -21.19 -5.29 -25.66
CA SER A 286 -22.15 -5.25 -26.78
C SER A 286 -23.40 -6.02 -26.38
N ASP A 287 -24.57 -5.39 -26.57
CA ASP A 287 -25.88 -6.05 -26.42
C ASP A 287 -26.27 -6.89 -27.65
N SER A 288 -25.39 -7.04 -28.65
CA SER A 288 -25.71 -7.78 -29.86
C SER A 288 -25.78 -9.30 -29.59
N ILE A 289 -26.96 -9.76 -29.24
CA ILE A 289 -27.35 -11.17 -29.12
C ILE A 289 -27.07 -11.97 -30.42
N SER A 290 -26.80 -11.26 -31.53
CA SER A 290 -26.67 -11.85 -32.88
C SER A 290 -25.30 -12.53 -33.16
N SER A 291 -24.28 -12.32 -32.35
CA SER A 291 -22.92 -12.84 -32.65
C SER A 291 -22.38 -13.90 -31.67
N GLY A 292 -23.15 -14.33 -30.68
CA GLY A 292 -22.73 -15.42 -29.77
C GLY A 292 -21.52 -15.14 -28.91
N SER A 293 -20.92 -13.95 -28.98
CA SER A 293 -19.78 -13.53 -28.17
C SER A 293 -20.21 -12.49 -27.14
N GLU A 294 -20.53 -12.93 -25.93
CA GLU A 294 -20.63 -12.05 -24.77
C GLU A 294 -19.25 -11.47 -24.44
N GLY A 295 -18.88 -10.36 -25.03
CA GLY A 295 -17.56 -9.76 -24.85
C GLY A 295 -17.54 -8.25 -24.93
N PHE A 296 -16.46 -7.66 -24.42
CA PHE A 296 -16.18 -6.24 -24.58
C PHE A 296 -15.72 -5.96 -26.02
N VAL A 297 -16.43 -5.06 -26.71
CA VAL A 297 -16.08 -4.58 -28.04
C VAL A 297 -15.37 -3.24 -27.92
N LYS A 298 -14.26 -3.07 -28.62
CA LYS A 298 -13.53 -1.81 -28.69
C LYS A 298 -14.41 -0.72 -29.27
N THR A 299 -14.58 0.38 -28.53
CA THR A 299 -15.40 1.54 -28.94
C THR A 299 -14.55 2.75 -29.30
N SER A 300 -13.42 2.92 -28.60
CA SER A 300 -12.53 4.06 -28.83
C SER A 300 -11.09 3.68 -28.53
N GLU A 301 -10.19 4.31 -29.26
CA GLU A 301 -8.75 4.26 -29.04
C GLU A 301 -8.18 5.66 -29.14
N SER A 302 -7.18 5.98 -28.32
CA SER A 302 -6.45 7.23 -28.46
C SER A 302 -4.97 7.07 -28.18
N LEU A 303 -4.16 7.83 -28.91
CA LEU A 303 -2.73 8.00 -28.63
C LEU A 303 -2.55 9.37 -27.99
N PHE A 304 -1.78 9.46 -26.92
CA PHE A 304 -1.50 10.73 -26.27
C PHE A 304 -0.01 10.96 -26.09
N LEU A 305 0.37 12.25 -26.16
CA LEU A 305 1.69 12.77 -25.81
C LEU A 305 1.49 13.86 -24.76
N PHE A 306 2.33 13.90 -23.74
CA PHE A 306 2.28 14.99 -22.75
C PHE A 306 3.65 15.44 -22.29
N GLY A 307 3.69 16.68 -21.80
CA GLY A 307 4.78 17.24 -21.02
C GLY A 307 4.23 17.91 -19.77
N SER A 308 4.91 17.75 -18.65
CA SER A 308 4.49 18.35 -17.38
C SER A 308 5.68 18.82 -16.57
N THR A 309 5.47 19.84 -15.75
CA THR A 309 6.47 20.36 -14.81
C THR A 309 5.86 20.43 -13.41
N GLU A 310 6.68 20.16 -12.39
CA GLU A 310 6.35 20.42 -10.99
C GLU A 310 7.37 21.39 -10.40
N ASN A 311 6.90 22.57 -10.01
CA ASN A 311 7.68 23.58 -9.29
C ASN A 311 7.34 23.51 -7.81
N LYS A 312 8.35 23.39 -6.94
CA LYS A 312 8.18 23.37 -5.49
C LYS A 312 8.58 24.71 -4.89
N PHE A 313 7.67 25.30 -4.12
CA PHE A 313 7.88 26.54 -3.40
C PHE A 313 7.98 26.23 -1.91
N GLY A 314 9.22 26.03 -1.43
CA GLY A 314 9.48 25.56 -0.08
C GLY A 314 9.07 24.09 0.14
N LYS A 315 8.70 23.74 1.39
CA LYS A 315 8.39 22.35 1.79
C LYS A 315 6.92 21.95 1.61
N SER A 316 6.02 22.93 1.54
CA SER A 316 4.57 22.72 1.67
C SER A 316 3.77 23.05 0.42
N THR A 317 4.35 23.76 -0.54
CA THR A 317 3.62 24.25 -1.73
C THR A 317 4.24 23.74 -3.01
N SER A 318 3.40 23.28 -3.94
CA SER A 318 3.83 22.92 -5.30
C SER A 318 2.81 23.39 -6.33
N LEU A 319 3.32 23.68 -7.53
CA LEU A 319 2.55 24.02 -8.72
C LEU A 319 2.91 23.03 -9.82
N HIS A 320 1.91 22.37 -10.35
CA HIS A 320 2.03 21.41 -11.44
C HIS A 320 1.36 21.96 -12.69
N THR A 321 2.09 21.98 -13.80
CA THR A 321 1.58 22.34 -15.11
C THR A 321 1.71 21.18 -16.07
N LYS A 322 0.68 20.88 -16.86
CA LYS A 322 0.70 19.81 -17.86
C LYS A 322 0.05 20.25 -19.15
N LEU A 323 0.70 19.92 -20.25
CA LEU A 323 0.14 20.00 -21.61
C LEU A 323 0.00 18.57 -22.13
N GLN A 324 -1.12 18.24 -22.74
CA GLN A 324 -1.38 16.95 -23.36
C GLN A 324 -2.08 17.12 -24.70
N LEU A 325 -1.54 16.45 -25.68
CA LEU A 325 -2.14 16.26 -27.01
C LEU A 325 -2.61 14.81 -27.10
N GLU A 326 -3.84 14.61 -27.52
CA GLU A 326 -4.43 13.29 -27.70
C GLU A 326 -5.04 13.19 -29.10
N MET A 327 -4.73 12.12 -29.82
CA MET A 327 -5.32 11.76 -31.11
C MET A 327 -6.31 10.63 -30.85
N GLN A 328 -7.59 10.91 -31.04
CA GLN A 328 -8.69 9.98 -30.80
C GLN A 328 -9.16 9.36 -32.09
N ASN A 329 -9.42 8.07 -32.06
CA ASN A 329 -10.09 7.31 -33.13
C ASN A 329 -11.24 6.52 -32.49
N LYS A 330 -12.47 6.77 -32.95
CA LYS A 330 -13.67 6.04 -32.54
C LYS A 330 -14.01 4.95 -33.55
N VAL A 331 -14.13 3.73 -33.06
CA VAL A 331 -14.40 2.55 -33.91
C VAL A 331 -15.85 2.56 -34.44
N THR A 332 -16.77 3.15 -33.66
CA THR A 332 -18.21 3.13 -33.98
C THR A 332 -18.69 4.29 -34.84
N THR A 333 -17.98 5.41 -34.78
CA THR A 333 -18.37 6.64 -35.53
C THR A 333 -17.11 7.44 -35.87
N ASP A 334 -16.86 7.68 -37.16
CA ASP A 334 -15.72 8.50 -37.59
C ASP A 334 -15.91 10.00 -37.29
N SER A 335 -17.11 10.42 -36.89
CA SER A 335 -17.45 11.84 -36.66
C SER A 335 -16.65 12.45 -35.48
N GLU A 336 -16.27 11.64 -34.50
CA GLU A 336 -15.48 12.08 -33.34
C GLU A 336 -14.00 11.65 -33.44
N ASP A 337 -13.51 11.28 -34.61
CA ASP A 337 -12.09 11.15 -34.88
C ASP A 337 -11.44 12.52 -34.95
N GLY A 338 -10.29 12.66 -34.29
CA GLY A 338 -9.60 13.93 -34.29
C GLY A 338 -8.65 14.14 -33.14
N THR A 339 -8.47 15.37 -32.72
CA THR A 339 -7.51 15.76 -31.68
C THR A 339 -8.19 16.38 -30.49
N LEU A 340 -7.60 16.13 -29.31
CA LEU A 340 -7.94 16.74 -28.03
C LEU A 340 -6.68 17.39 -27.48
N ASN A 341 -6.76 18.68 -27.15
CA ASN A 341 -5.70 19.42 -26.51
C ASN A 341 -6.13 19.73 -25.07
N HIS A 342 -5.26 19.46 -24.12
CA HIS A 342 -5.52 19.70 -22.71
C HIS A 342 -4.39 20.52 -22.08
N PHE A 343 -4.77 21.52 -21.32
CA PHE A 343 -3.90 22.27 -20.44
C PHE A 343 -4.38 22.13 -19.01
N TYR A 344 -3.46 21.81 -18.09
CA TYR A 344 -3.73 21.67 -16.66
C TYR A 344 -2.80 22.59 -15.88
N LEU A 345 -3.33 23.22 -14.85
CA LEU A 345 -2.58 23.98 -13.85
C LEU A 345 -3.13 23.61 -12.48
N ASP A 346 -2.37 22.87 -11.69
CA ASP A 346 -2.78 22.40 -10.38
C ASP A 346 -1.81 22.90 -9.30
N GLY A 347 -2.34 23.54 -8.25
CA GLY A 347 -1.61 24.00 -7.07
C GLY A 347 -1.95 23.13 -5.86
N LYS A 348 -0.96 22.87 -5.03
CA LYS A 348 -1.12 22.19 -3.74
C LYS A 348 -0.37 22.97 -2.66
N THR A 349 -0.97 23.11 -1.48
CA THR A 349 -0.29 23.69 -0.32
C THR A 349 -0.77 23.01 0.96
N THR A 350 0.10 23.00 1.98
CA THR A 350 -0.25 22.51 3.31
C THR A 350 -0.06 23.64 4.31
N LEU A 351 -1.13 24.03 4.98
CA LEU A 351 -1.15 25.06 6.01
C LEU A 351 -1.79 24.49 7.27
N PHE A 352 -1.13 24.61 8.42
CA PHE A 352 -1.63 24.13 9.73
C PHE A 352 -2.05 22.63 9.72
N GLY A 353 -1.35 21.79 8.95
CA GLY A 353 -1.68 20.37 8.79
C GLY A 353 -2.83 20.09 7.80
N ILE A 354 -3.56 21.11 7.34
CA ILE A 354 -4.63 20.98 6.34
C ILE A 354 -4.02 21.10 4.94
N ARG A 355 -4.41 20.21 4.05
CA ARG A 355 -3.97 20.21 2.65
C ARG A 355 -5.02 20.86 1.77
N PHE A 356 -4.61 21.88 1.03
CA PHE A 356 -5.42 22.56 0.04
C PHE A 356 -4.90 22.18 -1.35
N ASN A 357 -5.81 21.96 -2.28
CA ASN A 357 -5.50 21.80 -3.68
C ASN A 357 -6.50 22.58 -4.53
N GLY A 358 -6.01 23.16 -5.58
CA GLY A 358 -6.83 23.90 -6.54
C GLY A 358 -6.27 23.74 -7.94
N GLY A 359 -7.12 23.81 -8.95
CA GLY A 359 -6.66 23.62 -10.31
C GLY A 359 -7.60 24.22 -11.36
N LEU A 360 -7.00 24.51 -12.51
CA LEU A 360 -7.64 24.92 -13.74
C LEU A 360 -7.31 23.91 -14.81
N GLN A 361 -8.28 23.57 -15.63
CA GLN A 361 -8.09 22.76 -16.83
C GLN A 361 -8.83 23.41 -17.98
N ASN A 362 -8.14 23.56 -19.11
CA ASN A 362 -8.75 23.94 -20.36
C ASN A 362 -8.54 22.82 -21.37
N SER A 363 -9.59 22.48 -22.11
CA SER A 363 -9.54 21.43 -23.12
C SER A 363 -10.26 21.95 -24.40
N SER A 364 -9.73 21.58 -25.54
CA SER A 364 -10.37 21.86 -26.83
C SER A 364 -10.31 20.63 -27.73
N SER A 365 -11.38 20.39 -28.47
CA SER A 365 -11.43 19.32 -29.46
C SER A 365 -11.36 19.88 -30.88
N GLY A 366 -10.79 19.08 -31.79
CA GLY A 366 -10.76 19.28 -33.25
C GLY A 366 -11.11 17.95 -33.91
N PHE A 367 -12.42 17.64 -33.94
CA PHE A 367 -12.95 16.43 -34.57
C PHE A 367 -13.27 16.64 -36.06
N LYS A 368 -13.34 15.53 -36.80
CA LYS A 368 -13.73 15.54 -38.24
C LYS A 368 -15.10 16.20 -38.44
N GLU A 369 -16.07 15.87 -37.59
CA GLU A 369 -17.37 16.54 -37.59
C GLU A 369 -17.32 17.76 -36.69
N THR A 370 -17.36 18.96 -37.33
CA THR A 370 -17.12 20.23 -36.62
C THR A 370 -18.18 20.56 -35.58
N VAL A 371 -19.42 20.10 -35.76
CA VAL A 371 -20.52 20.25 -34.76
C VAL A 371 -20.23 19.54 -33.43
N LYS A 372 -19.30 18.58 -33.42
CA LYS A 372 -18.83 17.90 -32.19
C LYS A 372 -17.69 18.66 -31.50
N ASN A 373 -17.15 19.69 -32.10
CA ASN A 373 -16.06 20.46 -31.54
C ASN A 373 -16.53 21.30 -30.36
N TYR A 374 -15.79 21.22 -29.28
CA TYR A 374 -16.09 21.93 -28.03
C TYR A 374 -14.83 22.52 -27.37
N GLN A 375 -15.06 23.44 -26.47
CA GLN A 375 -14.09 23.91 -25.50
C GLN A 375 -14.64 23.72 -24.11
N THR A 376 -13.82 23.17 -23.20
CA THR A 376 -14.18 22.94 -21.80
C THR A 376 -13.20 23.66 -20.89
N SER A 377 -13.72 24.41 -19.94
CA SER A 377 -12.98 25.00 -18.82
C SER A 377 -13.42 24.32 -17.52
N VAL A 378 -12.48 23.88 -16.70
CA VAL A 378 -12.75 23.22 -15.43
C VAL A 378 -11.99 23.95 -14.32
N PHE A 379 -12.71 24.23 -13.24
CA PHE A 379 -12.13 24.70 -11.99
C PHE A 379 -12.31 23.61 -10.92
N LYS A 380 -11.27 23.41 -10.10
CA LYS A 380 -11.26 22.43 -9.00
C LYS A 380 -10.78 23.11 -7.73
N LEU A 381 -11.39 22.77 -6.61
CA LEU A 381 -10.94 23.14 -5.28
C LEU A 381 -11.11 21.95 -4.36
N GLY A 382 -10.09 21.66 -3.54
CA GLY A 382 -10.15 20.57 -2.58
C GLY A 382 -9.47 20.91 -1.27
N ILE A 383 -9.99 20.37 -0.20
CA ILE A 383 -9.46 20.48 1.16
C ILE A 383 -9.38 19.09 1.75
N GLN A 384 -8.27 18.76 2.40
CA GLN A 384 -8.09 17.49 3.09
C GLN A 384 -7.54 17.75 4.48
N TYR A 385 -8.19 17.16 5.48
CA TYR A 385 -7.80 17.19 6.87
C TYR A 385 -7.35 15.79 7.32
N PRO A 386 -6.04 15.57 7.51
CA PRO A 386 -5.55 14.32 8.10
C PRO A 386 -5.75 14.35 9.61
N TRP A 387 -6.35 13.28 10.15
CA TRP A 387 -6.55 13.08 11.58
C TRP A 387 -6.20 11.64 11.95
N GLU A 388 -5.03 11.44 12.54
CA GLU A 388 -4.47 10.10 12.85
C GLU A 388 -4.43 9.17 11.62
N SER A 389 -5.25 8.09 11.65
CA SER A 389 -5.38 7.14 10.52
C SER A 389 -6.45 7.54 9.52
N TRP A 390 -7.16 8.66 9.76
CA TRP A 390 -8.21 9.17 8.90
C TRP A 390 -7.73 10.32 8.03
N ILE A 391 -8.35 10.48 6.87
CA ILE A 391 -8.25 11.68 6.05
C ILE A 391 -9.66 12.03 5.62
N PHE A 392 -10.13 13.20 6.05
CA PHE A 392 -11.40 13.75 5.60
C PHE A 392 -11.14 14.72 4.47
N GLY A 393 -11.94 14.61 3.41
CA GLY A 393 -11.80 15.40 2.20
C GLY A 393 -13.10 16.06 1.78
N PHE A 394 -12.97 17.27 1.28
CA PHE A 394 -14.01 17.98 0.53
C PHE A 394 -13.42 18.36 -0.82
N GLN A 395 -14.20 18.18 -1.90
CA GLN A 395 -13.82 18.61 -3.22
C GLN A 395 -15.02 19.25 -3.92
N PHE A 396 -14.76 20.37 -4.55
CA PHE A 396 -15.66 21.05 -5.47
C PHE A 396 -15.03 21.09 -6.86
N ARG A 397 -15.81 20.78 -7.89
CA ARG A 397 -15.40 20.89 -9.27
C ARG A 397 -16.54 21.50 -10.07
N THR A 398 -16.26 22.52 -10.87
CA THR A 398 -17.19 23.05 -11.86
C THR A 398 -16.56 22.95 -13.24
N SER A 399 -17.35 22.61 -14.24
CA SER A 399 -16.93 22.59 -15.63
C SER A 399 -17.94 23.33 -16.50
N ASP A 400 -17.43 24.07 -17.46
CA ASP A 400 -18.18 24.82 -18.47
C ASP A 400 -17.74 24.32 -19.86
N GLN A 401 -18.65 23.67 -20.60
CA GLN A 401 -18.40 23.10 -21.92
C GLN A 401 -19.28 23.80 -22.96
N LYS A 402 -18.64 24.41 -23.93
CA LYS A 402 -19.28 25.14 -25.03
C LYS A 402 -18.95 24.49 -26.35
N TYR A 403 -19.95 24.14 -27.11
CA TYR A 403 -19.78 23.68 -28.49
C TYR A 403 -19.61 24.88 -29.40
N LYS A 404 -18.97 24.68 -30.57
CA LYS A 404 -18.64 25.74 -31.49
C LYS A 404 -19.75 25.99 -32.52
N GLU A 405 -20.50 24.95 -32.84
CA GLU A 405 -21.49 24.98 -33.92
C GLU A 405 -22.86 24.51 -33.45
N LEU A 406 -23.86 24.81 -34.22
CA LEU A 406 -25.26 24.46 -34.01
C LEU A 406 -25.45 22.95 -34.19
N ASP A 407 -26.06 22.28 -33.22
CA ASP A 407 -26.46 20.89 -33.37
C ASP A 407 -27.62 20.76 -34.34
N PRO A 408 -27.48 20.04 -35.48
CA PRO A 408 -28.53 19.92 -36.47
C PRO A 408 -29.84 19.36 -35.95
N ALA A 409 -29.77 18.47 -34.93
CA ALA A 409 -30.93 17.80 -34.34
C ALA A 409 -31.73 18.72 -33.41
N SER A 410 -31.06 19.48 -32.56
CA SER A 410 -31.70 20.34 -31.54
C SER A 410 -31.83 21.79 -32.01
N GLN A 411 -31.16 22.19 -33.09
CA GLN A 411 -31.11 23.56 -33.60
C GLN A 411 -30.59 24.59 -32.55
N ILE A 412 -29.78 24.13 -31.62
CA ILE A 412 -29.12 24.96 -30.60
C ILE A 412 -27.62 24.71 -30.62
N ILE A 413 -26.81 25.72 -30.22
CA ILE A 413 -25.39 25.52 -29.89
C ILE A 413 -25.34 24.96 -28.47
N PRO A 414 -24.95 23.70 -28.26
CA PRO A 414 -25.00 23.10 -26.93
C PRO A 414 -24.04 23.79 -25.94
N HIS A 415 -24.54 24.04 -24.76
CA HIS A 415 -23.76 24.58 -23.64
C HIS A 415 -24.08 23.82 -22.36
N HIS A 416 -23.08 23.24 -21.75
CA HIS A 416 -23.24 22.40 -20.54
C HIS A 416 -22.41 22.97 -19.39
N LYS A 417 -23.02 23.14 -18.25
CA LYS A 417 -22.35 23.44 -17.01
C LYS A 417 -22.56 22.27 -16.03
N GLN A 418 -21.48 21.75 -15.46
CA GLN A 418 -21.55 20.64 -14.52
C GLN A 418 -20.83 21.01 -13.23
N ASP A 419 -21.53 20.88 -12.11
CA ASP A 419 -20.99 21.08 -10.78
C ASP A 419 -20.95 19.71 -10.06
N LEU A 420 -19.84 19.41 -9.40
CA LEU A 420 -19.62 18.21 -8.60
C LEU A 420 -19.16 18.64 -7.20
N ILE A 421 -19.86 18.15 -6.20
CA ILE A 421 -19.45 18.22 -4.79
C ILE A 421 -19.12 16.80 -4.34
N SER A 422 -17.98 16.62 -3.70
CA SER A 422 -17.53 15.34 -3.18
C SER A 422 -17.11 15.48 -1.71
N LEU A 423 -17.63 14.58 -0.88
CA LEU A 423 -17.19 14.37 0.51
C LEU A 423 -16.51 13.02 0.57
N GLN A 424 -15.34 12.97 1.19
CA GLN A 424 -14.50 11.79 1.24
C GLN A 424 -14.03 11.50 2.66
N SER A 425 -14.02 10.23 3.03
CA SER A 425 -13.43 9.74 4.28
C SER A 425 -12.56 8.53 3.98
N LYS A 426 -11.27 8.66 4.23
CA LYS A 426 -10.28 7.58 4.06
C LYS A 426 -9.79 7.10 5.41
N TYR A 427 -9.68 5.79 5.56
CA TYR A 427 -9.08 5.16 6.73
C TYR A 427 -7.91 4.27 6.33
N SER A 428 -6.75 4.53 6.91
CA SER A 428 -5.55 3.72 6.68
C SER A 428 -5.51 2.55 7.65
N PHE A 429 -5.84 1.35 7.19
CA PHE A 429 -5.73 0.10 7.98
C PHE A 429 -4.26 -0.24 8.22
N THR A 430 -3.45 -0.12 7.19
CA THR A 430 -2.01 -0.32 7.19
C THR A 430 -1.36 0.72 6.28
N LYS A 431 -0.02 0.72 6.18
CA LYS A 431 0.70 1.57 5.22
C LYS A 431 0.31 1.29 3.76
N ASN A 432 -0.15 0.08 3.50
CA ASN A 432 -0.40 -0.43 2.16
C ASN A 432 -1.90 -0.65 1.85
N MET A 433 -2.79 -0.40 2.83
CA MET A 433 -4.21 -0.66 2.67
C MET A 433 -5.05 0.48 3.22
N ILE A 434 -5.95 1.03 2.40
CA ILE A 434 -6.78 2.18 2.70
C ILE A 434 -8.23 1.85 2.30
N GLY A 435 -9.17 2.06 3.20
CA GLY A 435 -10.60 2.12 2.89
C GLY A 435 -10.98 3.55 2.53
N ASP A 436 -11.80 3.73 1.51
CA ASP A 436 -12.26 5.02 1.02
C ASP A 436 -13.78 5.00 0.88
N LEU A 437 -14.46 5.92 1.56
CA LEU A 437 -15.88 6.18 1.42
C LEU A 437 -16.05 7.56 0.81
N THR A 438 -16.73 7.64 -0.34
CA THR A 438 -16.94 8.89 -1.07
C THR A 438 -18.42 9.09 -1.39
N LEU A 439 -18.93 10.28 -1.07
CA LEU A 439 -20.24 10.77 -1.45
C LEU A 439 -20.07 11.84 -2.51
N ASN A 440 -20.67 11.65 -3.68
CA ASN A 440 -20.65 12.59 -4.79
C ASN A 440 -22.05 13.09 -5.08
N GLN A 441 -22.18 14.39 -5.31
CA GLN A 441 -23.37 15.00 -5.84
C GLN A 441 -23.00 15.75 -7.12
N THR A 442 -23.58 15.36 -8.24
CA THR A 442 -23.37 15.96 -9.56
C THR A 442 -24.65 16.62 -10.03
N LYS A 443 -24.52 17.86 -10.50
CA LYS A 443 -25.59 18.58 -11.19
C LYS A 443 -25.07 19.06 -12.53
N LYS A 444 -25.72 18.65 -13.61
CA LYS A 444 -25.44 19.13 -14.97
C LYS A 444 -26.64 19.97 -15.46
N ALA A 445 -26.37 21.22 -15.73
CA ALA A 445 -27.26 22.13 -16.41
C ALA A 445 -26.90 22.18 -17.91
N SER A 446 -27.88 22.26 -18.75
CA SER A 446 -27.72 22.36 -20.23
C SER A 446 -28.80 23.24 -20.79
N ASN A 447 -28.48 23.98 -21.87
CA ASN A 447 -29.49 24.66 -22.68
C ASN A 447 -30.32 23.68 -23.56
N ASP A 448 -29.85 22.41 -23.66
CA ASP A 448 -30.62 21.26 -24.13
C ASP A 448 -31.14 20.52 -22.90
N ALA A 449 -32.42 20.66 -22.59
CA ALA A 449 -33.05 20.07 -21.40
C ALA A 449 -32.92 18.54 -21.35
N SER A 450 -32.80 17.87 -22.50
CA SER A 450 -32.61 16.42 -22.58
C SER A 450 -31.27 15.95 -22.01
N LYS A 451 -30.28 16.85 -21.87
CA LYS A 451 -28.91 16.59 -21.38
C LYS A 451 -28.67 17.12 -19.96
N ALA A 452 -29.66 17.74 -19.33
CA ALA A 452 -29.58 18.20 -17.95
C ALA A 452 -29.92 17.05 -17.00
N TYR A 453 -29.13 16.83 -15.94
CA TYR A 453 -29.40 15.79 -14.94
C TYR A 453 -28.83 16.14 -13.57
N GLN A 454 -29.32 15.42 -12.58
CA GLN A 454 -28.76 15.41 -11.23
C GLN A 454 -28.56 13.96 -10.80
N GLU A 455 -27.43 13.70 -10.12
CA GLU A 455 -27.03 12.38 -9.66
C GLU A 455 -26.36 12.48 -8.28
N SER A 456 -26.70 11.52 -7.41
CA SER A 456 -26.01 11.29 -6.15
C SER A 456 -25.39 9.90 -6.16
N GLN A 457 -24.11 9.81 -5.81
CA GLN A 457 -23.37 8.55 -5.78
C GLN A 457 -22.76 8.32 -4.40
N LEU A 458 -22.81 7.08 -3.96
CA LEU A 458 -22.05 6.56 -2.84
C LEU A 458 -21.05 5.54 -3.37
N ALA A 459 -19.77 5.77 -3.11
CA ALA A 459 -18.68 4.86 -3.49
C ALA A 459 -17.97 4.33 -2.23
N LEU A 460 -17.78 3.02 -2.16
CA LEU A 460 -16.96 2.34 -1.17
C LEU A 460 -15.81 1.64 -1.90
N GLN A 461 -14.58 1.93 -1.53
CA GLN A 461 -13.39 1.39 -2.20
C GLN A 461 -12.37 0.88 -1.19
N LEU A 462 -11.68 -0.21 -1.55
CA LEU A 462 -10.50 -0.71 -0.89
C LEU A 462 -9.29 -0.51 -1.81
N ILE A 463 -8.31 0.25 -1.36
CA ILE A 463 -7.11 0.60 -2.09
C ILE A 463 -5.94 -0.14 -1.47
N MET A 464 -5.22 -0.92 -2.27
CA MET A 464 -4.02 -1.65 -1.89
C MET A 464 -2.83 -1.16 -2.72
N VAL A 465 -1.72 -0.84 -2.05
CA VAL A 465 -0.50 -0.31 -2.68
C VAL A 465 0.68 -1.22 -2.30
N TYR A 466 1.43 -1.69 -3.30
CA TYR A 466 2.57 -2.60 -3.14
C TYR A 466 3.83 -2.05 -3.79
#